data_8a747b6d019ede23951fdc18d9bc8632
#
_entry.id   8a747b6d019ede23951fdc18d9bc8632
#
_cell.length_a   1.000
_cell.length_b   1.000
_cell.length_c   1.000
_cell.angle_alpha   90.00
_cell.angle_beta   90.00
_cell.angle_gamma   90.00
#
_symmetry.space_group_name_H-M   'P 1'
#
loop_
_entity.id
_entity.type
_entity.pdbx_description
1 polymer ?
#
loop_
_entity_poly.entity_id
_entity_poly.type
_entity_poly.pdbx_seq_one_letter_code
_entity_poly.pdbx_strand_id
1 'polypeptide(L)'
;DCAVLPPYKGSTLRGIFGHALKKVVCALKKQDCSECLLANRCLYPTIFEIPAKPCPSSGPQRIVHPPHPYVIEPPVDQKTHYNIGDKLDFTLLLFGEANENLPYFIYAFDQVGHIGIGQHVDKKRASFYLQQVSVDQQIIYAKSDGKIRKNQALSELFIETPNVPQEANAAITIELVTPLRLKYQNSLKAELPFHVLTRAMLRRASSLLEY
;
A
#
# COMPACT_ATOMS: atom_id res chain seq x y z
N ASP A 1 -17.18 14.72 -8.13
CA ASP A 1 -16.53 15.96 -8.57
C ASP A 1 -15.44 15.64 -9.58
N CYS A 2 -15.04 16.64 -10.40
CA CYS A 2 -13.86 16.52 -11.24
C CYS A 2 -12.58 16.52 -10.39
N ALA A 3 -11.61 15.65 -10.71
CA ALA A 3 -10.37 15.54 -9.98
C ALA A 3 -9.15 15.70 -10.89
N VAL A 4 -8.10 16.33 -10.36
CA VAL A 4 -6.78 16.37 -10.99
C VAL A 4 -5.80 15.59 -10.10
N LEU A 5 -5.25 14.51 -10.64
CA LEU A 5 -4.33 13.61 -9.97
C LEU A 5 -2.96 13.63 -10.65
N PRO A 6 -1.88 13.30 -9.95
CA PRO A 6 -0.58 13.12 -10.61
C PRO A 6 -0.60 11.90 -11.54
N PRO A 7 0.29 11.83 -12.54
CA PRO A 7 0.42 10.62 -13.39
C PRO A 7 0.62 9.35 -12.57
N TYR A 8 1.54 9.36 -11.60
CA TYR A 8 1.72 8.27 -10.64
C TYR A 8 0.89 8.53 -9.37
N LYS A 9 -0.11 7.69 -9.15
CA LYS A 9 -1.12 7.85 -8.09
C LYS A 9 -0.80 7.16 -6.78
N GLY A 10 0.23 6.29 -6.76
CA GLY A 10 0.56 5.46 -5.59
C GLY A 10 0.85 6.26 -4.32
N SER A 11 1.64 7.33 -4.42
CA SER A 11 1.92 8.21 -3.27
C SER A 11 0.68 8.96 -2.78
N THR A 12 -0.17 9.38 -3.69
CA THR A 12 -1.45 10.05 -3.37
C THR A 12 -2.38 9.09 -2.64
N LEU A 13 -2.61 7.90 -3.19
CA LEU A 13 -3.46 6.86 -2.57
C LEU A 13 -2.94 6.48 -1.18
N ARG A 14 -1.63 6.27 -1.04
CA ARG A 14 -1.03 5.96 0.26
C ARG A 14 -1.22 7.08 1.28
N GLY A 15 -1.00 8.34 0.88
CA GLY A 15 -1.13 9.49 1.77
C GLY A 15 -2.55 9.68 2.28
N ILE A 16 -3.54 9.63 1.38
CA ILE A 16 -4.95 9.76 1.77
C ILE A 16 -5.43 8.57 2.60
N PHE A 17 -4.97 7.35 2.27
CA PHE A 17 -5.28 6.15 3.04
C PHE A 17 -4.79 6.28 4.49
N GLY A 18 -3.52 6.64 4.71
CA GLY A 18 -2.98 6.82 6.06
C GLY A 18 -3.76 7.85 6.88
N HIS A 19 -4.13 8.95 6.24
CA HIS A 19 -4.95 9.99 6.89
C HIS A 19 -6.34 9.48 7.28
N ALA A 20 -7.00 8.76 6.38
CA ALA A 20 -8.32 8.18 6.63
C ALA A 20 -8.25 7.08 7.68
N LEU A 21 -7.27 6.18 7.60
CA LEU A 21 -7.10 5.11 8.59
C LEU A 21 -6.91 5.69 9.99
N LYS A 22 -6.02 6.70 10.15
CA LYS A 22 -5.85 7.37 11.44
C LYS A 22 -7.15 7.98 11.95
N LYS A 23 -7.92 8.62 11.08
CA LYS A 23 -9.21 9.22 11.44
C LYS A 23 -10.24 8.18 11.89
N VAL A 24 -10.22 7.00 11.28
CA VAL A 24 -11.16 5.90 11.57
C VAL A 24 -10.81 5.20 12.88
N VAL A 25 -9.53 4.87 13.11
CA VAL A 25 -9.14 3.98 14.22
C VAL A 25 -8.59 4.71 15.44
N CYS A 26 -8.19 5.99 15.31
CA CYS A 26 -7.57 6.72 16.40
C CYS A 26 -8.61 7.25 17.40
N ALA A 27 -8.57 6.74 18.62
CA ALA A 27 -9.43 7.22 19.72
C ALA A 27 -8.93 8.56 20.30
N LEU A 28 -7.61 8.75 20.40
CA LEU A 28 -6.95 9.90 21.06
C LEU A 28 -6.44 10.95 20.06
N LYS A 29 -7.25 11.34 19.13
CA LYS A 29 -7.01 12.12 17.89
C LYS A 29 -5.92 13.21 17.88
N LYS A 30 -5.48 13.69 19.03
CA LYS A 30 -4.50 14.80 19.17
C LYS A 30 -3.14 14.34 19.67
N GLN A 31 -2.93 13.06 19.97
CA GLN A 31 -1.70 12.54 20.55
C GLN A 31 -0.80 11.94 19.46
N ASP A 32 0.52 12.10 19.60
CA ASP A 32 1.48 11.42 18.76
C ASP A 32 1.49 9.92 19.05
N CYS A 33 1.60 9.10 18.01
CA CYS A 33 1.53 7.66 18.18
C CYS A 33 2.70 7.10 18.99
N SER A 34 3.87 7.73 18.95
CA SER A 34 5.06 7.36 19.73
C SER A 34 4.86 7.50 21.25
N GLU A 35 3.97 8.40 21.68
CA GLU A 35 3.67 8.68 23.10
C GLU A 35 2.28 8.16 23.51
N CYS A 36 1.58 7.50 22.59
CA CYS A 36 0.20 7.10 22.80
C CYS A 36 0.09 5.84 23.67
N LEU A 37 -0.66 5.90 24.76
CA LEU A 37 -0.92 4.76 25.64
C LEU A 37 -1.61 3.59 24.92
N LEU A 38 -2.31 3.85 23.83
CA LEU A 38 -3.00 2.83 23.02
C LEU A 38 -2.13 2.32 21.86
N ALA A 39 -0.90 2.80 21.67
CA ALA A 39 -0.07 2.48 20.51
C ALA A 39 0.05 0.98 20.25
N ASN A 40 0.25 0.17 21.29
CA ASN A 40 0.44 -1.29 21.17
C ASN A 40 -0.81 -2.07 20.80
N ARG A 41 -1.99 -1.44 20.83
CA ARG A 41 -3.30 -2.05 20.48
C ARG A 41 -4.01 -1.30 19.35
N CYS A 42 -3.41 -0.23 18.87
CA CYS A 42 -4.00 0.59 17.82
C CYS A 42 -3.58 0.07 16.45
N LEU A 43 -4.55 -0.11 15.56
CA LEU A 43 -4.30 -0.60 14.21
C LEU A 43 -3.44 0.37 13.38
N TYR A 44 -3.51 1.68 13.64
CA TYR A 44 -2.78 2.65 12.84
C TYR A 44 -1.25 2.50 12.94
N PRO A 45 -0.61 2.41 14.13
CA PRO A 45 0.82 2.16 14.22
C PRO A 45 1.23 0.79 13.65
N THR A 46 0.44 -0.26 13.82
CA THR A 46 0.77 -1.59 13.29
C THR A 46 0.74 -1.68 11.78
N ILE A 47 -0.08 -0.86 11.13
CA ILE A 47 -0.23 -0.85 9.68
C ILE A 47 0.61 0.26 9.03
N PHE A 48 0.63 1.46 9.59
CA PHE A 48 1.13 2.66 8.90
C PHE A 48 2.38 3.30 9.52
N GLU A 49 2.52 3.31 10.84
CA GLU A 49 3.67 3.88 11.57
C GLU A 49 4.43 2.81 12.35
N ILE A 50 4.79 1.71 11.68
CA ILE A 50 5.39 0.55 12.34
C ILE A 50 6.67 0.96 13.07
N PRO A 51 6.77 0.73 14.40
CA PRO A 51 7.95 1.07 15.15
C PRO A 51 9.16 0.25 14.72
N ALA A 52 10.31 0.89 14.72
CA ALA A 52 11.57 0.22 14.44
C ALA A 52 11.84 -0.87 15.49
N LYS A 53 12.28 -2.05 15.02
CA LYS A 53 12.63 -3.18 15.88
C LYS A 53 14.14 -3.38 15.89
N PRO A 54 14.75 -3.76 17.02
CA PRO A 54 16.13 -4.21 17.03
C PRO A 54 16.24 -5.53 16.26
N CYS A 55 17.25 -5.64 15.38
CA CYS A 55 17.51 -6.88 14.68
C CYS A 55 18.12 -7.91 15.64
N PRO A 56 17.59 -9.13 15.74
CA PRO A 56 18.12 -10.16 16.69
C PRO A 56 19.44 -10.80 16.26
N SER A 57 20.10 -10.33 15.20
CA SER A 57 21.38 -10.86 14.76
C SER A 57 22.52 -10.55 15.74
N SER A 58 23.45 -11.50 15.91
CA SER A 58 24.63 -11.48 16.80
C SER A 58 25.73 -10.45 16.40
N GLY A 59 25.36 -9.36 15.76
CA GLY A 59 26.22 -8.25 15.34
C GLY A 59 25.84 -6.91 15.99
N PRO A 60 26.49 -5.81 15.62
CA PRO A 60 26.10 -4.49 16.12
C PRO A 60 24.61 -4.26 15.86
N GLN A 61 23.89 -3.85 16.91
CA GLN A 61 22.44 -3.66 16.91
C GLN A 61 22.02 -2.76 15.74
N ARG A 62 21.46 -3.37 14.70
CA ARG A 62 20.87 -2.64 13.57
C ARG A 62 19.39 -2.42 13.86
N ILE A 63 18.98 -1.19 13.79
CA ILE A 63 17.56 -0.84 13.85
C ILE A 63 16.98 -1.11 12.45
N VAL A 64 16.01 -2.00 12.38
CA VAL A 64 15.30 -2.33 11.13
C VAL A 64 13.89 -1.77 11.20
N HIS A 65 13.51 -1.04 10.17
CA HIS A 65 12.12 -0.65 9.97
C HIS A 65 11.42 -1.74 9.18
N PRO A 66 10.48 -2.48 9.78
CA PRO A 66 9.72 -3.48 9.06
C PRO A 66 8.97 -2.85 7.87
N PRO A 67 8.75 -3.59 6.79
CA PRO A 67 7.90 -3.10 5.71
C PRO A 67 6.46 -2.95 6.21
N HIS A 68 5.68 -2.09 5.54
CA HIS A 68 4.25 -2.05 5.81
C HIS A 68 3.60 -3.35 5.35
N PRO A 69 2.64 -3.93 6.12
CA PRO A 69 1.98 -5.18 5.77
C PRO A 69 0.90 -4.99 4.69
N TYR A 70 1.10 -4.04 3.81
CA TYR A 70 0.25 -3.80 2.66
C TYR A 70 1.02 -3.18 1.50
N VAL A 71 0.52 -3.39 0.29
CA VAL A 71 0.96 -2.71 -0.94
C VAL A 71 -0.26 -2.17 -1.66
N ILE A 72 -0.18 -0.91 -2.09
CA ILE A 72 -1.17 -0.30 -2.97
C ILE A 72 -0.58 -0.29 -4.38
N GLU A 73 -1.24 -0.99 -5.29
CA GLU A 73 -0.91 -1.01 -6.72
C GLU A 73 -1.84 -0.02 -7.43
N PRO A 74 -1.35 1.17 -7.79
CA PRO A 74 -2.14 2.16 -8.49
C PRO A 74 -2.34 1.73 -9.96
N PRO A 75 -3.34 2.31 -10.66
CA PRO A 75 -3.44 2.10 -12.10
C PRO A 75 -2.16 2.57 -12.79
N VAL A 76 -1.73 1.80 -13.79
CA VAL A 76 -0.52 2.09 -14.59
C VAL A 76 -0.76 3.18 -15.63
N ASP A 77 -2.03 3.55 -15.87
CA ASP A 77 -2.35 4.65 -16.76
C ASP A 77 -1.80 5.99 -16.25
N GLN A 78 -1.49 6.90 -17.17
CA GLN A 78 -1.01 8.24 -16.86
C GLN A 78 -2.14 9.28 -16.85
N LYS A 79 -3.40 8.85 -16.77
CA LYS A 79 -4.56 9.74 -16.73
C LYS A 79 -4.46 10.68 -15.53
N THR A 80 -4.53 11.98 -15.78
CA THR A 80 -4.43 13.02 -14.74
C THR A 80 -5.75 13.70 -14.46
N HIS A 81 -6.66 13.75 -15.42
CA HIS A 81 -7.94 14.43 -15.31
C HIS A 81 -9.08 13.40 -15.26
N TYR A 82 -9.87 13.49 -14.23
CA TYR A 82 -11.05 12.66 -14.01
C TYR A 82 -12.29 13.51 -14.01
N ASN A 83 -13.25 13.18 -14.86
CA ASN A 83 -14.56 13.82 -14.92
C ASN A 83 -15.53 13.15 -13.94
N ILE A 84 -16.69 13.78 -13.75
CA ILE A 84 -17.80 13.18 -12.99
C ILE A 84 -18.20 11.86 -13.63
N GLY A 85 -18.22 10.78 -12.86
CA GLY A 85 -18.54 9.43 -13.34
C GLY A 85 -17.33 8.59 -13.75
N ASP A 86 -16.15 9.19 -13.90
CA ASP A 86 -14.92 8.42 -14.15
C ASP A 86 -14.57 7.51 -12.97
N LYS A 87 -14.01 6.34 -13.30
CA LYS A 87 -13.57 5.35 -12.30
C LYS A 87 -12.07 5.45 -12.07
N LEU A 88 -11.67 5.17 -10.85
CA LEU A 88 -10.28 4.98 -10.44
C LEU A 88 -10.18 3.61 -9.76
N ASP A 89 -9.62 2.65 -10.46
CA ASP A 89 -9.43 1.29 -9.95
C ASP A 89 -7.97 1.14 -9.47
N PHE A 90 -7.78 0.44 -8.36
CA PHE A 90 -6.46 0.09 -7.83
C PHE A 90 -6.56 -1.20 -7.03
N THR A 91 -5.44 -1.90 -6.86
CA THR A 91 -5.36 -3.12 -6.07
C THR A 91 -4.70 -2.84 -4.72
N LEU A 92 -5.16 -3.54 -3.70
CA LEU A 92 -4.59 -3.56 -2.36
C LEU A 92 -4.19 -4.98 -2.01
N LEU A 93 -2.89 -5.21 -1.81
CA LEU A 93 -2.37 -6.46 -1.26
C LEU A 93 -2.19 -6.31 0.24
N LEU A 94 -2.66 -7.28 1.00
CA LEU A 94 -2.51 -7.35 2.46
C LEU A 94 -1.66 -8.57 2.82
N PHE A 95 -0.82 -8.46 3.84
CA PHE A 95 0.08 -9.51 4.29
C PHE A 95 -0.19 -9.88 5.74
N GLY A 96 -0.15 -11.18 6.04
CA GLY A 96 -0.29 -11.71 7.39
C GLY A 96 -1.56 -11.22 8.11
N GLU A 97 -1.41 -10.80 9.34
CA GLU A 97 -2.52 -10.34 10.20
C GLU A 97 -3.26 -9.10 9.67
N ALA A 98 -2.69 -8.36 8.69
CA ALA A 98 -3.39 -7.26 8.06
C ALA A 98 -4.67 -7.70 7.33
N ASN A 99 -4.74 -8.96 6.88
CA ASN A 99 -5.93 -9.53 6.24
C ASN A 99 -7.13 -9.58 7.20
N GLU A 100 -6.92 -9.84 8.48
CA GLU A 100 -7.99 -9.86 9.48
C GLU A 100 -8.61 -8.47 9.66
N ASN A 101 -7.86 -7.44 9.31
CA ASN A 101 -8.26 -6.04 9.42
C ASN A 101 -8.84 -5.47 8.13
N LEU A 102 -9.10 -6.28 7.11
CA LEU A 102 -9.68 -5.87 5.82
C LEU A 102 -10.90 -4.93 5.96
N PRO A 103 -11.86 -5.14 6.88
CA PRO A 103 -12.98 -4.21 7.06
C PRO A 103 -12.55 -2.77 7.37
N TYR A 104 -11.49 -2.58 8.14
CA TYR A 104 -10.96 -1.23 8.44
C TYR A 104 -10.33 -0.57 7.22
N PHE A 105 -9.67 -1.35 6.35
CA PHE A 105 -9.14 -0.86 5.08
C PHE A 105 -10.28 -0.40 4.17
N ILE A 106 -11.32 -1.22 3.99
CA ILE A 106 -12.49 -0.89 3.18
C ILE A 106 -13.14 0.40 3.71
N TYR A 107 -13.39 0.46 5.01
CA TYR A 107 -14.02 1.62 5.63
C TYR A 107 -13.13 2.87 5.54
N ALA A 108 -11.81 2.75 5.69
CA ALA A 108 -10.91 3.87 5.51
C ALA A 108 -10.97 4.42 4.08
N PHE A 109 -10.98 3.57 3.05
CA PHE A 109 -11.13 4.01 1.66
C PHE A 109 -12.50 4.62 1.36
N ASP A 110 -13.59 4.12 1.96
CA ASP A 110 -14.90 4.78 1.87
C ASP A 110 -14.84 6.19 2.49
N GLN A 111 -14.20 6.34 3.65
CA GLN A 111 -14.03 7.64 4.30
C GLN A 111 -13.11 8.60 3.54
N VAL A 112 -12.15 8.10 2.76
CA VAL A 112 -11.32 8.93 1.84
C VAL A 112 -12.22 9.71 0.88
N GLY A 113 -13.30 9.12 0.41
CA GLY A 113 -14.24 9.77 -0.50
C GLY A 113 -14.81 11.08 0.06
N HIS A 114 -15.02 11.16 1.37
CA HIS A 114 -15.49 12.36 2.05
C HIS A 114 -14.36 13.38 2.33
N ILE A 115 -13.11 12.92 2.47
CA ILE A 115 -11.93 13.79 2.64
C ILE A 115 -11.55 14.42 1.30
N GLY A 116 -11.75 13.70 0.22
CA GLY A 116 -11.44 14.09 -1.15
C GLY A 116 -10.01 13.73 -1.58
N ILE A 117 -9.81 13.69 -2.90
CA ILE A 117 -8.56 13.30 -3.56
C ILE A 117 -8.10 14.35 -4.55
N GLY A 118 -6.79 14.41 -4.83
CA GLY A 118 -6.21 15.25 -5.86
C GLY A 118 -5.90 16.67 -5.43
N GLN A 119 -5.70 17.53 -6.40
CA GLN A 119 -5.41 18.95 -6.18
C GLN A 119 -6.64 19.67 -5.64
N HIS A 120 -6.40 20.77 -4.93
CA HIS A 120 -7.49 21.65 -4.50
C HIS A 120 -7.97 22.47 -5.71
N VAL A 121 -9.25 22.33 -6.01
CA VAL A 121 -9.97 23.20 -6.93
C VAL A 121 -10.98 23.96 -6.09
N ASP A 122 -10.99 25.29 -6.15
CA ASP A 122 -11.81 26.16 -5.31
C ASP A 122 -11.75 25.84 -3.80
N LYS A 123 -10.53 25.60 -3.31
CA LYS A 123 -10.22 25.25 -1.91
C LYS A 123 -10.77 23.89 -1.44
N LYS A 124 -11.33 23.09 -2.33
CA LYS A 124 -11.82 21.73 -2.03
C LYS A 124 -11.12 20.69 -2.88
N ARG A 125 -10.95 19.49 -2.34
CA ARG A 125 -10.54 18.32 -3.10
C ARG A 125 -11.77 17.64 -3.67
N ALA A 126 -11.59 16.92 -4.78
CA ALA A 126 -12.67 16.17 -5.41
C ALA A 126 -13.16 15.05 -4.50
N SER A 127 -14.45 15.04 -4.22
CA SER A 127 -15.11 13.94 -3.51
C SER A 127 -15.37 12.77 -4.47
N PHE A 128 -15.36 11.56 -3.92
CA PHE A 128 -15.73 10.33 -4.62
C PHE A 128 -16.40 9.37 -3.65
N TYR A 129 -16.81 8.22 -4.11
CA TYR A 129 -17.30 7.13 -3.25
C TYR A 129 -16.67 5.81 -3.66
N LEU A 130 -16.42 4.95 -2.67
CA LEU A 130 -15.99 3.58 -2.90
C LEU A 130 -17.16 2.79 -3.46
N GLN A 131 -17.10 2.43 -4.74
CA GLN A 131 -18.20 1.77 -5.42
C GLN A 131 -18.29 0.29 -5.02
N GLN A 132 -17.19 -0.43 -5.12
CA GLN A 132 -17.11 -1.84 -4.77
C GLN A 132 -15.68 -2.26 -4.42
N VAL A 133 -15.58 -3.36 -3.69
CA VAL A 133 -14.33 -4.09 -3.47
C VAL A 133 -14.57 -5.55 -3.83
N SER A 134 -13.64 -6.14 -4.57
CA SER A 134 -13.69 -7.54 -4.96
C SER A 134 -12.38 -8.25 -4.63
N VAL A 135 -12.47 -9.54 -4.36
CA VAL A 135 -11.35 -10.49 -4.22
C VAL A 135 -11.67 -11.65 -5.16
N ASP A 136 -10.74 -12.00 -6.06
CA ASP A 136 -10.93 -13.08 -7.05
C ASP A 136 -12.27 -12.99 -7.79
N GLN A 137 -12.60 -11.80 -8.29
CA GLN A 137 -13.85 -11.48 -8.99
C GLN A 137 -15.12 -11.56 -8.12
N GLN A 138 -15.02 -11.96 -6.84
CA GLN A 138 -16.15 -11.95 -5.92
C GLN A 138 -16.28 -10.59 -5.24
N ILE A 139 -17.44 -9.97 -5.34
CA ILE A 139 -17.72 -8.70 -4.69
C ILE A 139 -17.92 -8.94 -3.19
N ILE A 140 -17.00 -8.40 -2.39
CA ILE A 140 -17.05 -8.48 -0.92
C ILE A 140 -17.63 -7.21 -0.28
N TYR A 141 -17.65 -6.10 -1.00
CA TYR A 141 -18.29 -4.86 -0.60
C TYR A 141 -18.90 -4.17 -1.82
N ALA A 142 -20.10 -3.66 -1.67
CA ALA A 142 -20.75 -2.80 -2.65
C ALA A 142 -21.43 -1.62 -1.95
N LYS A 143 -21.29 -0.42 -2.52
CA LYS A 143 -21.93 0.80 -2.00
C LYS A 143 -23.45 0.69 -1.96
N SER A 144 -24.03 -0.06 -2.88
CA SER A 144 -25.48 -0.23 -3.02
C SER A 144 -26.16 -0.83 -1.79
N ASP A 145 -25.46 -1.69 -1.05
CA ASP A 145 -25.98 -2.31 0.17
C ASP A 145 -25.19 -1.94 1.44
N GLY A 146 -24.01 -1.33 1.27
CA GLY A 146 -23.13 -0.90 2.35
C GLY A 146 -22.62 -2.03 3.26
N LYS A 147 -22.72 -3.28 2.80
CA LYS A 147 -22.36 -4.45 3.60
C LYS A 147 -21.05 -5.05 3.15
N ILE A 148 -20.21 -5.40 4.14
CA ILE A 148 -19.01 -6.20 3.92
C ILE A 148 -19.38 -7.66 4.09
N ARG A 149 -19.17 -8.46 3.04
CA ARG A 149 -19.39 -9.90 3.06
C ARG A 149 -18.12 -10.60 3.49
N LYS A 150 -18.23 -11.58 4.36
CA LYS A 150 -17.09 -12.40 4.74
C LYS A 150 -16.65 -13.20 3.51
N ASN A 151 -15.44 -12.98 3.04
CA ASN A 151 -14.83 -13.82 2.02
C ASN A 151 -14.38 -15.12 2.69
N GLN A 152 -14.78 -16.27 2.14
CA GLN A 152 -14.35 -17.59 2.62
C GLN A 152 -13.05 -18.05 1.93
N ALA A 153 -12.71 -17.45 0.81
CA ALA A 153 -11.48 -17.76 0.08
C ALA A 153 -10.46 -16.66 0.36
N LEU A 154 -9.46 -16.95 1.18
CA LEU A 154 -8.21 -16.19 1.16
C LEU A 154 -7.54 -16.52 -0.17
N SER A 155 -7.40 -15.53 -1.04
CA SER A 155 -6.58 -15.66 -2.22
C SER A 155 -5.13 -15.75 -1.79
N GLU A 156 -4.58 -16.94 -1.81
CA GLU A 156 -3.15 -17.13 -1.63
C GLU A 156 -2.42 -16.72 -2.90
N LEU A 157 -1.42 -15.88 -2.77
CA LEU A 157 -0.57 -15.50 -3.89
C LEU A 157 0.41 -16.67 -4.15
N PHE A 158 0.09 -17.52 -5.12
CA PHE A 158 1.01 -18.54 -5.57
C PHE A 158 2.01 -17.93 -6.55
N ILE A 159 3.28 -18.00 -6.21
CA ILE A 159 4.36 -17.70 -7.14
C ILE A 159 4.77 -19.02 -7.79
N GLU A 160 4.28 -19.25 -9.00
CA GLU A 160 4.79 -20.36 -9.81
C GLU A 160 6.25 -20.05 -10.17
N THR A 161 7.15 -20.94 -9.78
CA THR A 161 8.53 -20.89 -10.26
C THR A 161 8.55 -21.42 -11.70
N PRO A 162 8.75 -20.57 -12.71
CA PRO A 162 8.85 -21.05 -14.07
C PRO A 162 10.06 -21.98 -14.18
N ASN A 163 9.91 -23.12 -14.87
CA ASN A 163 11.04 -23.93 -15.30
C ASN A 163 11.86 -23.11 -16.31
N VAL A 164 12.79 -22.33 -15.80
CA VAL A 164 13.71 -21.56 -16.65
C VAL A 164 14.81 -22.52 -17.11
N PRO A 165 14.98 -22.74 -18.42
CA PRO A 165 16.13 -23.45 -18.92
C PRO A 165 17.41 -22.78 -18.41
N GLN A 166 18.34 -23.56 -17.85
CA GLN A 166 19.65 -23.05 -17.43
C GLN A 166 20.51 -22.74 -18.67
N GLU A 167 20.14 -21.74 -19.43
CA GLU A 167 21.01 -21.20 -20.46
C GLU A 167 21.99 -20.24 -19.79
N ALA A 168 23.26 -20.58 -19.87
CA ALA A 168 24.37 -19.91 -19.18
C ALA A 168 24.58 -18.42 -19.56
N ASN A 169 23.87 -17.89 -20.55
CA ASN A 169 24.03 -16.52 -21.08
C ASN A 169 22.70 -15.81 -21.40
N ALA A 170 21.65 -16.06 -20.64
CA ALA A 170 20.38 -15.37 -20.84
C ALA A 170 20.46 -13.89 -20.40
N ALA A 171 20.19 -12.97 -21.31
CA ALA A 171 20.00 -11.57 -20.97
C ALA A 171 18.58 -11.35 -20.42
N ILE A 172 18.49 -10.61 -19.31
CA ILE A 172 17.21 -10.25 -18.69
C ILE A 172 16.98 -8.76 -18.90
N THR A 173 15.85 -8.41 -19.49
CA THR A 173 15.38 -7.02 -19.59
C THR A 173 14.36 -6.75 -18.50
N ILE A 174 14.57 -5.68 -17.74
CA ILE A 174 13.64 -5.25 -16.68
C ILE A 174 13.06 -3.91 -17.05
N GLU A 175 11.75 -3.84 -17.20
CA GLU A 175 11.00 -2.62 -17.45
C GLU A 175 10.37 -2.12 -16.15
N LEU A 176 10.62 -0.85 -15.80
CA LEU A 176 10.03 -0.20 -14.64
C LEU A 176 8.77 0.56 -15.07
N VAL A 177 7.60 -0.09 -14.95
CA VAL A 177 6.30 0.52 -15.30
C VAL A 177 5.82 1.57 -14.29
N THR A 178 6.41 1.60 -13.10
CA THR A 178 6.14 2.61 -12.06
C THR A 178 7.45 3.20 -11.54
N PRO A 179 7.44 4.44 -10.99
CA PRO A 179 8.63 5.06 -10.44
C PRO A 179 9.26 4.22 -9.33
N LEU A 180 10.53 3.84 -9.50
CA LEU A 180 11.32 3.15 -8.48
C LEU A 180 12.08 4.18 -7.63
N ARG A 181 11.92 4.09 -6.31
CA ARG A 181 12.72 4.86 -5.34
C ARG A 181 13.54 3.91 -4.48
N LEU A 182 14.81 3.81 -4.79
CA LEU A 182 15.74 2.94 -4.08
C LEU A 182 16.90 3.76 -3.52
N LYS A 183 17.19 3.60 -2.22
CA LYS A 183 18.38 4.16 -1.58
C LYS A 183 19.51 3.13 -1.62
N TYR A 184 20.66 3.55 -2.11
CA TYR A 184 21.91 2.79 -2.03
C TYR A 184 22.99 3.66 -1.42
N GLN A 185 23.70 3.18 -0.41
CA GLN A 185 24.70 3.95 0.36
C GLN A 185 24.18 5.32 0.83
N ASN A 186 22.96 5.35 1.39
CA ASN A 186 22.25 6.54 1.87
C ASN A 186 21.95 7.61 0.82
N SER A 187 22.15 7.35 -0.46
CA SER A 187 21.84 8.27 -1.55
C SER A 187 20.83 7.69 -2.53
N LEU A 188 20.09 8.57 -3.19
CA LEU A 188 19.24 8.22 -4.33
C LEU A 188 20.10 8.42 -5.57
N LYS A 189 20.49 7.34 -6.24
CA LYS A 189 21.26 7.36 -7.48
C LYS A 189 20.39 6.94 -8.65
N ALA A 190 20.63 7.53 -9.81
CA ALA A 190 19.97 7.14 -11.07
C ALA A 190 20.51 5.80 -11.59
N GLU A 191 21.77 5.50 -11.29
CA GLU A 191 22.36 4.21 -11.63
C GLU A 191 21.76 3.10 -10.78
N LEU A 192 21.27 2.05 -11.43
CA LEU A 192 20.67 0.90 -10.80
C LEU A 192 21.44 -0.38 -11.15
N PRO A 193 22.57 -0.66 -10.51
CA PRO A 193 23.28 -1.92 -10.71
C PRO A 193 22.39 -3.10 -10.38
N PHE A 194 22.42 -4.15 -11.19
CA PHE A 194 21.57 -5.32 -11.05
C PHE A 194 21.61 -5.93 -9.63
N HIS A 195 22.79 -6.03 -9.04
CA HIS A 195 22.94 -6.57 -7.68
C HIS A 195 22.26 -5.70 -6.60
N VAL A 196 22.16 -4.39 -6.81
CA VAL A 196 21.49 -3.46 -5.87
C VAL A 196 19.98 -3.70 -5.93
N LEU A 197 19.43 -3.78 -7.14
CA LEU A 197 18.01 -4.08 -7.35
C LEU A 197 17.65 -5.43 -6.74
N THR A 198 18.38 -6.49 -7.11
CA THR A 198 18.12 -7.87 -6.65
C THR A 198 18.19 -7.98 -5.13
N ARG A 199 19.21 -7.41 -4.49
CA ARG A 199 19.32 -7.39 -3.02
C ARG A 199 18.17 -6.65 -2.34
N ALA A 200 17.71 -5.54 -2.94
CA ALA A 200 16.59 -4.78 -2.41
C ALA A 200 15.29 -5.56 -2.52
N MET A 201 15.06 -6.23 -3.65
CA MET A 201 13.89 -7.09 -3.87
C MET A 201 13.87 -8.27 -2.91
N LEU A 202 14.97 -9.03 -2.80
CA LEU A 202 15.09 -10.18 -1.89
C LEU A 202 14.87 -9.76 -0.43
N ARG A 203 15.48 -8.64 0.00
CA ARG A 203 15.28 -8.11 1.36
C ARG A 203 13.81 -7.77 1.60
N ARG A 204 13.15 -7.13 0.64
CA ARG A 204 11.75 -6.77 0.75
C ARG A 204 10.85 -8.00 0.83
N ALA A 205 11.09 -8.99 -0.04
CA ALA A 205 10.36 -10.26 -0.04
C ALA A 205 10.54 -10.99 1.29
N SER A 206 11.79 -11.19 1.75
CA SER A 206 12.07 -11.83 3.05
C SER A 206 11.37 -11.13 4.22
N SER A 207 11.42 -9.79 4.25
CA SER A 207 10.77 -9.06 5.33
C SER A 207 9.24 -9.11 5.29
N LEU A 208 8.63 -9.32 4.12
CA LEU A 208 7.18 -9.50 3.99
C LEU A 208 6.75 -10.92 4.37
N LEU A 209 7.63 -11.91 4.24
CA LEU A 209 7.37 -13.29 4.69
C LEU A 209 7.41 -13.45 6.22
N GLU A 210 7.83 -12.42 6.96
CA GLU A 210 7.83 -12.41 8.43
C GLU A 210 6.46 -12.03 9.02
N TYR A 211 5.50 -11.63 8.18
CA TYR A 211 4.11 -11.35 8.56
C TYR A 211 3.24 -12.60 8.43
#